data_5b442f7998d29039edd613673ee3bd17
#
_entry.id   5b442f7998d29039edd613673ee3bd17
#
_cell.length_a   1.000
_cell.length_b   1.000
_cell.length_c   1.000
_cell.angle_alpha   90.00
_cell.angle_beta   90.00
_cell.angle_gamma   90.00
#
_symmetry.space_group_name_H-M   'P 1'
#
loop_
_entity.id
_entity.type
_entity.pdbx_description
1 polymer ?
#
loop_
_entity_poly.entity_id
_entity_poly.type
_entity_poly.pdbx_seq_one_letter_code
_entity_poly.pdbx_strand_id
1 'polypeptide(L)'
;MVKKNIVVLTGSPRAGGNSDQMADALIRGAEQAGHLVTKISTAQLNVQGCVACMGCYSSADRPCCHNDDFNRIAPLIERADVVVFAAPLYWSTFPAAIKRVIDNFYCFYHGGRAVAGKRAVLLSCGEDTAYNMFDGIQRAYELILPVLGWSNAGMILAPGVNDPGDVQKTDALKRCEALGKTL
;
A
#
# COMPACT_ATOMS: atom_id res chain seq x y z
N MET A 1 1.59 -2.33 24.10
CA MET A 1 2.23 -1.98 22.81
C MET A 1 2.10 -0.49 22.56
N VAL A 2 3.06 0.13 21.88
CA VAL A 2 2.94 1.56 21.50
C VAL A 2 1.91 1.69 20.38
N LYS A 3 0.97 2.61 20.53
CA LYS A 3 -0.05 2.92 19.53
C LYS A 3 0.60 3.48 18.26
N LYS A 4 0.27 2.93 17.09
CA LYS A 4 0.82 3.32 15.79
C LYS A 4 -0.24 3.89 14.88
N ASN A 5 0.18 4.75 13.95
CA ASN A 5 -0.61 5.24 12.83
C ASN A 5 -0.32 4.34 11.61
N ILE A 6 -1.34 3.71 11.07
CA ILE A 6 -1.23 2.79 9.93
C ILE A 6 -2.02 3.37 8.77
N VAL A 7 -1.38 3.52 7.62
CA VAL A 7 -2.05 3.88 6.36
C VAL A 7 -2.14 2.66 5.47
N VAL A 8 -3.35 2.33 5.04
CA VAL A 8 -3.62 1.20 4.13
C VAL A 8 -4.05 1.76 2.77
N LEU A 9 -3.20 1.60 1.78
CA LEU A 9 -3.46 1.99 0.39
C LEU A 9 -4.06 0.79 -0.35
N THR A 10 -5.32 0.87 -0.75
CA THR A 10 -5.95 -0.19 -1.56
C THR A 10 -5.94 0.18 -3.04
N GLY A 11 -5.49 -0.76 -3.89
CA GLY A 11 -5.31 -0.55 -5.33
C GLY A 11 -6.40 -1.17 -6.21
N SER A 12 -7.39 -1.86 -5.63
CA SER A 12 -8.48 -2.46 -6.39
C SER A 12 -9.54 -1.42 -6.77
N PRO A 13 -10.03 -1.42 -8.03
CA PRO A 13 -11.20 -0.64 -8.41
C PRO A 13 -12.51 -1.26 -7.88
N ARG A 14 -12.49 -2.53 -7.44
CA ARG A 14 -13.65 -3.24 -6.91
C ARG A 14 -13.72 -3.04 -5.40
N ALA A 15 -14.66 -2.24 -4.91
CA ALA A 15 -14.96 -2.13 -3.49
C ALA A 15 -15.41 -3.51 -2.95
N GLY A 16 -14.86 -3.93 -1.80
CA GLY A 16 -15.12 -5.26 -1.23
C GLY A 16 -14.53 -6.42 -2.02
N GLY A 17 -13.67 -6.17 -3.03
CA GLY A 17 -12.95 -7.19 -3.76
C GLY A 17 -11.96 -7.97 -2.90
N ASN A 18 -11.36 -9.03 -3.44
CA ASN A 18 -10.51 -9.95 -2.65
C ASN A 18 -9.35 -9.25 -1.92
N SER A 19 -8.57 -8.41 -2.60
CA SER A 19 -7.49 -7.64 -1.96
C SER A 19 -8.00 -6.60 -0.96
N ASP A 20 -9.20 -6.07 -1.18
CA ASP A 20 -9.85 -5.13 -0.26
C ASP A 20 -10.28 -5.84 1.03
N GLN A 21 -10.79 -7.09 0.92
CA GLN A 21 -11.09 -7.95 2.08
C GLN A 21 -9.82 -8.33 2.86
N MET A 22 -8.70 -8.58 2.19
CA MET A 22 -7.40 -8.80 2.85
C MET A 22 -6.98 -7.56 3.66
N ALA A 23 -7.15 -6.37 3.07
CA ALA A 23 -6.89 -5.11 3.76
C ALA A 23 -7.79 -4.96 5.00
N ASP A 24 -9.09 -5.22 4.87
CA ASP A 24 -10.05 -5.14 5.99
C ASP A 24 -9.74 -6.14 7.11
N ALA A 25 -9.26 -7.32 6.76
CA ALA A 25 -8.82 -8.30 7.76
C ALA A 25 -7.59 -7.80 8.54
N LEU A 26 -6.59 -7.23 7.85
CA LEU A 26 -5.44 -6.63 8.53
C LEU A 26 -5.86 -5.45 9.41
N ILE A 27 -6.76 -4.59 8.92
CA ILE A 27 -7.30 -3.44 9.67
C ILE A 27 -7.94 -3.91 10.98
N ARG A 28 -8.83 -4.91 10.92
CA ARG A 28 -9.44 -5.48 12.14
C ARG A 28 -8.40 -5.93 13.16
N GLY A 29 -7.35 -6.63 12.70
CA GLY A 29 -6.27 -7.06 13.59
C GLY A 29 -5.51 -5.90 14.22
N ALA A 30 -5.20 -4.88 13.44
CA ALA A 30 -4.48 -3.70 13.90
C ALA A 30 -5.32 -2.86 14.90
N GLU A 31 -6.61 -2.69 14.63
CA GLU A 31 -7.53 -1.98 15.54
C GLU A 31 -7.73 -2.74 16.85
N GLN A 32 -7.82 -4.08 16.81
CA GLN A 32 -7.86 -4.92 18.02
C GLN A 32 -6.59 -4.78 18.87
N ALA A 33 -5.44 -4.50 18.24
CA ALA A 33 -4.18 -4.21 18.94
C ALA A 33 -4.08 -2.74 19.43
N GLY A 34 -5.08 -1.90 19.16
CA GLY A 34 -5.15 -0.50 19.61
C GLY A 34 -4.49 0.52 18.68
N HIS A 35 -4.16 0.15 17.45
CA HIS A 35 -3.59 1.04 16.46
C HIS A 35 -4.65 1.95 15.81
N LEU A 36 -4.24 3.08 15.25
CA LEU A 36 -5.08 3.95 14.42
C LEU A 36 -4.87 3.61 12.97
N VAL A 37 -5.95 3.30 12.24
CA VAL A 37 -5.86 2.90 10.84
C VAL A 37 -6.63 3.88 9.95
N THR A 38 -5.99 4.31 8.86
CA THR A 38 -6.62 5.09 7.78
C THR A 38 -6.55 4.28 6.49
N LYS A 39 -7.71 3.84 6.00
CA LYS A 39 -7.85 3.15 4.71
C LYS A 39 -8.09 4.17 3.60
N ILE A 40 -7.35 4.05 2.50
CA ILE A 40 -7.41 4.94 1.34
C ILE A 40 -7.56 4.10 0.07
N SER A 41 -8.69 4.25 -0.63
CA SER A 41 -8.89 3.63 -1.94
C SER A 41 -8.25 4.49 -3.03
N THR A 42 -7.08 4.07 -3.52
CA THR A 42 -6.36 4.83 -4.55
C THR A 42 -7.08 4.84 -5.90
N ALA A 43 -7.94 3.86 -6.14
CA ALA A 43 -8.76 3.79 -7.36
C ALA A 43 -9.87 4.85 -7.42
N GLN A 44 -10.22 5.44 -6.28
CA GLN A 44 -11.23 6.50 -6.18
C GLN A 44 -10.61 7.91 -6.16
N LEU A 45 -9.30 8.01 -6.23
CA LEU A 45 -8.57 9.27 -6.19
C LEU A 45 -8.19 9.74 -7.59
N ASN A 46 -8.25 11.05 -7.80
CA ASN A 46 -7.67 11.68 -8.97
C ASN A 46 -6.19 11.96 -8.71
N VAL A 47 -5.35 10.93 -8.79
CA VAL A 47 -3.91 11.04 -8.69
C VAL A 47 -3.30 10.84 -10.08
N GLN A 48 -2.56 11.82 -10.57
CA GLN A 48 -1.75 11.69 -11.77
C GLN A 48 -0.42 11.03 -11.45
N GLY A 49 0.10 10.20 -12.36
CA GLY A 49 1.44 9.65 -12.19
C GLY A 49 2.50 10.75 -12.23
N CYS A 50 3.63 10.53 -11.55
CA CYS A 50 4.74 11.48 -11.57
C CYS A 50 5.26 11.70 -12.98
N VAL A 51 5.36 12.96 -13.41
CA VAL A 51 5.87 13.36 -14.72
C VAL A 51 7.32 13.87 -14.67
N ALA A 52 8.02 13.60 -13.57
CA ALA A 52 9.43 13.96 -13.35
C ALA A 52 9.74 15.46 -13.56
N CYS A 53 8.77 16.35 -13.30
CA CYS A 53 8.93 17.80 -13.48
C CYS A 53 9.84 18.46 -12.42
N MET A 54 10.26 17.73 -11.39
CA MET A 54 11.11 18.17 -10.28
C MET A 54 10.54 19.34 -9.44
N GLY A 55 9.29 19.74 -9.66
CA GLY A 55 8.66 20.84 -8.92
C GLY A 55 8.52 20.58 -7.40
N CYS A 56 8.57 19.32 -6.96
CA CYS A 56 8.57 18.97 -5.53
C CYS A 56 9.86 19.39 -4.80
N TYR A 57 10.96 19.67 -5.50
CA TYR A 57 12.23 20.10 -4.88
C TYR A 57 12.16 21.54 -4.33
N SER A 58 11.30 22.36 -4.91
CA SER A 58 11.12 23.76 -4.51
C SER A 58 9.79 24.01 -3.81
N SER A 59 8.96 23.00 -3.63
CA SER A 59 7.65 23.12 -3.00
C SER A 59 7.74 22.80 -1.50
N ALA A 60 7.88 23.82 -0.67
CA ALA A 60 7.87 23.66 0.79
C ALA A 60 6.46 23.35 1.32
N ASP A 61 5.43 23.95 0.73
CA ASP A 61 4.06 23.94 1.26
C ASP A 61 3.28 22.66 0.96
N ARG A 62 3.60 21.98 -0.15
CA ARG A 62 2.88 20.77 -0.58
C ARG A 62 3.82 19.72 -1.18
N PRO A 63 3.48 18.43 -1.04
CA PRO A 63 4.31 17.31 -1.50
C PRO A 63 4.57 17.32 -3.01
N CYS A 64 3.54 17.59 -3.81
CA CYS A 64 3.65 17.70 -5.26
C CYS A 64 3.22 19.10 -5.73
N CYS A 65 3.92 19.67 -6.71
CA CYS A 65 3.55 20.95 -7.30
C CYS A 65 2.25 20.86 -8.12
N HIS A 66 1.90 19.68 -8.62
CA HIS A 66 0.62 19.45 -9.29
C HIS A 66 -0.53 19.40 -8.27
N ASN A 67 -1.69 19.95 -8.67
CA ASN A 67 -2.86 20.03 -7.79
C ASN A 67 -3.77 18.83 -8.02
N ASP A 68 -3.45 17.71 -7.35
CA ASP A 68 -4.26 16.50 -7.36
C ASP A 68 -4.41 15.89 -5.96
N ASP A 69 -5.12 14.76 -5.87
CA ASP A 69 -5.41 14.12 -4.58
C ASP A 69 -4.15 13.55 -3.89
N PHE A 70 -3.00 13.45 -4.57
CA PHE A 70 -1.76 13.02 -3.93
C PHE A 70 -1.38 13.96 -2.78
N ASN A 71 -1.58 15.27 -2.93
CA ASN A 71 -1.30 16.26 -1.88
C ASN A 71 -2.16 16.08 -0.61
N ARG A 72 -3.29 15.38 -0.71
CA ARG A 72 -4.15 15.07 0.44
C ARG A 72 -3.67 13.82 1.18
N ILE A 73 -3.14 12.84 0.45
CA ILE A 73 -2.74 11.55 1.03
C ILE A 73 -1.27 11.52 1.47
N ALA A 74 -0.38 12.26 0.82
CA ALA A 74 1.03 12.27 1.16
C ALA A 74 1.30 12.67 2.63
N PRO A 75 0.64 13.67 3.22
CA PRO A 75 0.80 13.99 4.64
C PRO A 75 0.34 12.87 5.60
N LEU A 76 -0.61 12.03 5.18
CA LEU A 76 -1.01 10.85 5.94
C LEU A 76 0.10 9.79 5.93
N ILE A 77 0.71 9.57 4.76
CA ILE A 77 1.85 8.66 4.59
C ILE A 77 3.05 9.17 5.39
N GLU A 78 3.32 10.47 5.38
CA GLU A 78 4.42 11.08 6.16
C GLU A 78 4.27 10.82 7.66
N ARG A 79 3.06 10.90 8.20
CA ARG A 79 2.78 10.66 9.63
C ARG A 79 2.58 9.20 10.01
N ALA A 80 2.49 8.30 9.04
CA ALA A 80 2.31 6.89 9.30
C ALA A 80 3.57 6.25 9.88
N ASP A 81 3.40 5.32 10.80
CA ASP A 81 4.44 4.39 11.27
C ASP A 81 4.52 3.16 10.36
N VAL A 82 3.37 2.78 9.79
CA VAL A 82 3.25 1.62 8.90
C VAL A 82 2.46 2.00 7.65
N VAL A 83 2.94 1.57 6.48
CA VAL A 83 2.24 1.72 5.19
C VAL A 83 1.94 0.34 4.62
N VAL A 84 0.67 0.07 4.36
CA VAL A 84 0.20 -1.20 3.78
C VAL A 84 -0.19 -0.98 2.32
N PHE A 85 0.38 -1.77 1.43
CA PHE A 85 0.00 -1.84 0.02
C PHE A 85 -0.88 -3.07 -0.16
N ALA A 86 -2.17 -2.87 -0.44
CA ALA A 86 -3.14 -3.94 -0.66
C ALA A 86 -3.70 -3.85 -2.07
N ALA A 87 -3.34 -4.76 -2.95
CA ALA A 87 -3.72 -4.68 -4.36
C ALA A 87 -3.89 -6.05 -5.01
N PRO A 88 -4.83 -6.20 -5.97
CA PRO A 88 -4.82 -7.36 -6.84
C PRO A 88 -3.58 -7.35 -7.73
N LEU A 89 -3.18 -8.50 -8.19
CA LEU A 89 -2.09 -8.62 -9.15
C LEU A 89 -2.57 -8.24 -10.55
N TYR A 90 -1.98 -7.23 -11.17
CA TYR A 90 -2.23 -6.83 -12.55
C TYR A 90 -0.93 -6.94 -13.34
N TRP A 91 -0.90 -7.88 -14.30
CA TRP A 91 0.30 -8.13 -15.11
C TRP A 91 1.57 -8.28 -14.26
N SER A 92 1.49 -9.15 -13.27
CA SER A 92 2.55 -9.46 -12.28
C SER A 92 3.05 -8.28 -11.44
N THR A 93 2.34 -7.14 -11.42
CA THR A 93 2.74 -5.95 -10.66
C THR A 93 1.55 -5.18 -10.07
N PHE A 94 1.81 -3.99 -9.56
CA PHE A 94 0.79 -3.11 -8.99
C PHE A 94 -0.19 -2.59 -10.06
N PRO A 95 -1.51 -2.53 -9.78
CA PRO A 95 -2.47 -1.81 -10.63
C PRO A 95 -2.10 -0.34 -10.80
N ALA A 96 -2.48 0.25 -11.93
CA ALA A 96 -2.18 1.64 -12.27
C ALA A 96 -2.64 2.64 -11.19
N ALA A 97 -3.76 2.40 -10.51
CA ALA A 97 -4.29 3.28 -9.48
C ALA A 97 -3.33 3.46 -8.29
N ILE A 98 -2.84 2.37 -7.71
CA ILE A 98 -1.87 2.44 -6.61
C ILE A 98 -0.47 2.78 -7.13
N LYS A 99 -0.12 2.36 -8.37
CA LYS A 99 1.19 2.66 -8.97
C LYS A 99 1.38 4.17 -9.17
N ARG A 100 0.35 4.91 -9.57
CA ARG A 100 0.40 6.37 -9.65
C ARG A 100 0.74 7.03 -8.31
N VAL A 101 0.21 6.51 -7.21
CA VAL A 101 0.56 6.99 -5.87
C VAL A 101 2.02 6.67 -5.55
N ILE A 102 2.48 5.44 -5.86
CA ILE A 102 3.87 5.02 -5.64
C ILE A 102 4.85 5.87 -6.46
N ASP A 103 4.53 6.19 -7.71
CA ASP A 103 5.39 7.02 -8.57
C ASP A 103 5.57 8.44 -8.00
N ASN A 104 4.56 8.97 -7.32
CA ASN A 104 4.64 10.24 -6.63
C ASN A 104 5.49 10.20 -5.33
N PHE A 105 5.90 9.04 -4.84
CA PHE A 105 6.87 8.94 -3.73
C PHE A 105 8.23 9.55 -4.07
N TYR A 106 8.44 9.90 -5.33
CA TYR A 106 9.58 10.71 -5.75
C TYR A 106 9.73 11.99 -4.93
N CYS A 107 8.63 12.62 -4.50
CA CYS A 107 8.65 13.79 -3.63
C CYS A 107 9.22 13.47 -2.23
N PHE A 108 9.07 12.25 -1.74
CA PHE A 108 9.66 11.83 -0.48
C PHE A 108 11.16 11.62 -0.60
N TYR A 109 11.58 11.02 -1.70
CA TYR A 109 12.99 10.73 -1.94
C TYR A 109 13.81 12.00 -2.23
N HIS A 110 13.32 12.90 -3.07
CA HIS A 110 14.03 14.10 -3.50
C HIS A 110 13.52 15.40 -2.89
N GLY A 111 12.29 15.45 -2.41
CA GLY A 111 11.69 16.65 -1.83
C GLY A 111 12.12 16.95 -0.38
N GLY A 112 13.07 16.18 0.18
CA GLY A 112 13.58 16.41 1.54
C GLY A 112 12.56 16.12 2.65
N ARG A 113 11.49 15.37 2.37
CA ARG A 113 10.43 15.05 3.33
C ARG A 113 10.80 13.85 4.20
N ALA A 114 10.57 13.95 5.51
CA ALA A 114 10.96 12.93 6.48
C ALA A 114 10.01 11.71 6.42
N VAL A 115 10.39 10.68 5.67
CA VAL A 115 9.61 9.43 5.55
C VAL A 115 10.40 8.18 5.95
N ALA A 116 11.67 8.29 6.30
CA ALA A 116 12.48 7.14 6.68
C ALA A 116 12.02 6.51 8.00
N GLY A 117 12.42 5.25 8.22
CA GLY A 117 12.16 4.51 9.47
C GLY A 117 10.78 3.86 9.55
N LYS A 118 9.94 3.95 8.52
CA LYS A 118 8.61 3.30 8.49
C LYS A 118 8.73 1.80 8.25
N ARG A 119 7.69 1.10 8.64
CA ARG A 119 7.46 -0.30 8.28
C ARG A 119 6.47 -0.39 7.13
N ALA A 120 6.60 -1.38 6.26
CA ALA A 120 5.68 -1.59 5.16
C ALA A 120 5.16 -3.03 5.12
N VAL A 121 3.96 -3.20 4.59
CA VAL A 121 3.32 -4.52 4.37
C VAL A 121 2.84 -4.60 2.93
N LEU A 122 2.98 -5.76 2.29
CA LEU A 122 2.36 -6.08 1.00
C LEU A 122 1.28 -7.13 1.18
N LEU A 123 0.07 -6.82 0.71
CA LEU A 123 -1.04 -7.77 0.57
C LEU A 123 -1.40 -7.85 -0.92
N SER A 124 -1.34 -9.04 -1.51
CA SER A 124 -1.72 -9.22 -2.92
C SER A 124 -2.44 -10.53 -3.15
N CYS A 125 -3.32 -10.56 -4.14
CA CYS A 125 -4.01 -11.76 -4.61
C CYS A 125 -4.05 -11.81 -6.14
N GLY A 126 -4.11 -13.01 -6.70
CA GLY A 126 -4.11 -13.22 -8.13
C GLY A 126 -4.74 -14.55 -8.53
N GLU A 127 -5.16 -14.63 -9.78
CA GLU A 127 -5.93 -15.75 -10.35
C GLU A 127 -5.11 -17.04 -10.45
N ASP A 128 -3.85 -16.95 -10.91
CA ASP A 128 -3.01 -18.13 -11.09
C ASP A 128 -2.70 -18.77 -9.72
N THR A 129 -2.49 -20.07 -9.72
CA THR A 129 -2.11 -20.85 -8.53
C THR A 129 -0.59 -20.86 -8.27
N ALA A 130 0.21 -20.51 -9.27
CA ALA A 130 1.66 -20.49 -9.18
C ALA A 130 2.15 -19.23 -8.44
N TYR A 131 2.99 -19.41 -7.42
CA TYR A 131 3.52 -18.29 -6.63
C TYR A 131 4.45 -17.35 -7.41
N ASN A 132 5.14 -17.83 -8.43
CA ASN A 132 6.05 -17.03 -9.24
C ASN A 132 5.36 -15.90 -10.02
N MET A 133 4.03 -15.94 -10.17
CA MET A 133 3.28 -14.83 -10.73
C MET A 133 3.44 -13.53 -9.91
N PHE A 134 3.74 -13.66 -8.62
CA PHE A 134 3.93 -12.52 -7.72
C PHE A 134 5.35 -11.96 -7.73
N ASP A 135 6.32 -12.58 -8.40
CA ASP A 135 7.73 -12.16 -8.38
C ASP A 135 7.89 -10.68 -8.77
N GLY A 136 7.12 -10.21 -9.74
CA GLY A 136 7.18 -8.82 -10.20
C GLY A 136 6.73 -7.82 -9.12
N ILE A 137 5.56 -8.02 -8.51
CA ILE A 137 5.05 -7.13 -7.46
C ILE A 137 5.90 -7.23 -6.18
N GLN A 138 6.32 -8.44 -5.82
CA GLN A 138 7.19 -8.67 -4.68
C GLN A 138 8.52 -7.95 -4.87
N ARG A 139 9.16 -8.14 -6.02
CA ARG A 139 10.45 -7.49 -6.30
C ARG A 139 10.34 -5.98 -6.36
N ALA A 140 9.28 -5.44 -6.98
CA ALA A 140 9.03 -4.01 -6.99
C ALA A 140 8.87 -3.45 -5.55
N TYR A 141 8.07 -4.12 -4.72
CA TYR A 141 7.91 -3.76 -3.31
C TYR A 141 9.25 -3.77 -2.56
N GLU A 142 10.02 -4.85 -2.65
CA GLU A 142 11.30 -5.01 -1.97
C GLU A 142 12.33 -3.94 -2.36
N LEU A 143 12.31 -3.48 -3.62
CA LEU A 143 13.23 -2.46 -4.12
C LEU A 143 12.82 -1.03 -3.71
N ILE A 144 11.52 -0.78 -3.52
CA ILE A 144 11.01 0.52 -3.07
C ILE A 144 11.44 0.80 -1.62
N LEU A 145 11.42 -0.21 -0.75
CA LEU A 145 11.64 -0.03 0.69
C LEU A 145 12.99 0.62 1.02
N PRO A 146 14.14 0.11 0.56
CA PRO A 146 15.42 0.70 0.91
C PRO A 146 15.59 2.11 0.34
N VAL A 147 15.01 2.42 -0.82
CA VAL A 147 15.04 3.77 -1.40
C VAL A 147 14.36 4.79 -0.48
N LEU A 148 13.29 4.38 0.21
CA LEU A 148 12.55 5.23 1.16
C LEU A 148 13.08 5.13 2.60
N GLY A 149 14.07 4.26 2.87
CA GLY A 149 14.52 3.96 4.23
C GLY A 149 13.46 3.22 5.05
N TRP A 150 12.64 2.39 4.40
CA TRP A 150 11.58 1.58 5.04
C TRP A 150 12.03 0.14 5.25
N SER A 151 11.38 -0.56 6.19
CA SER A 151 11.61 -1.99 6.45
C SER A 151 10.36 -2.81 6.16
N ASN A 152 10.56 -4.06 5.72
CA ASN A 152 9.46 -5.00 5.51
C ASN A 152 8.90 -5.47 6.86
N ALA A 153 7.60 -5.33 7.05
CA ALA A 153 6.87 -5.80 8.23
C ALA A 153 6.07 -7.09 7.97
N GLY A 154 5.92 -7.48 6.72
CA GLY A 154 5.24 -8.70 6.33
C GLY A 154 4.71 -8.66 4.90
N MET A 155 4.46 -9.85 4.37
CA MET A 155 3.91 -10.03 3.03
C MET A 155 2.93 -11.20 3.05
N ILE A 156 1.74 -11.00 2.48
CA ILE A 156 0.74 -12.05 2.31
C ILE A 156 0.29 -12.06 0.87
N LEU A 157 0.57 -13.16 0.20
CA LEU A 157 0.22 -13.41 -1.19
C LEU A 157 -0.82 -14.55 -1.22
N ALA A 158 -1.92 -14.34 -1.94
CA ALA A 158 -3.02 -15.29 -2.08
C ALA A 158 -3.19 -15.69 -3.55
N PRO A 159 -2.56 -16.80 -4.00
CA PRO A 159 -2.75 -17.36 -5.33
C PRO A 159 -4.12 -18.04 -5.47
N GLY A 160 -4.58 -18.28 -6.70
CA GLY A 160 -5.81 -18.97 -7.00
C GLY A 160 -7.09 -18.20 -6.62
N VAL A 161 -7.01 -16.86 -6.62
CA VAL A 161 -8.10 -15.96 -6.19
C VAL A 161 -8.52 -15.08 -7.37
N ASN A 162 -9.64 -15.39 -8.01
CA ASN A 162 -10.16 -14.68 -9.18
C ASN A 162 -11.52 -14.02 -8.90
N ASP A 163 -12.52 -14.82 -8.56
CA ASP A 163 -13.88 -14.34 -8.40
C ASP A 163 -14.09 -13.59 -7.08
N PRO A 164 -15.03 -12.65 -7.00
CA PRO A 164 -15.32 -11.94 -5.76
C PRO A 164 -15.63 -12.92 -4.61
N GLY A 165 -14.88 -12.82 -3.53
CA GLY A 165 -15.02 -13.68 -2.35
C GLY A 165 -14.16 -14.94 -2.34
N ASP A 166 -13.43 -15.26 -3.39
CA ASP A 166 -12.54 -16.44 -3.39
C ASP A 166 -11.50 -16.41 -2.28
N VAL A 167 -11.02 -15.22 -1.89
CA VAL A 167 -10.09 -15.07 -0.78
C VAL A 167 -10.62 -15.65 0.54
N GLN A 168 -11.94 -15.72 0.71
CA GLN A 168 -12.59 -16.31 1.90
C GLN A 168 -12.42 -17.83 1.98
N LYS A 169 -12.11 -18.48 0.85
CA LYS A 169 -11.85 -19.92 0.76
C LYS A 169 -10.40 -20.27 1.10
N THR A 170 -9.56 -19.25 1.36
CA THR A 170 -8.14 -19.39 1.68
C THR A 170 -7.86 -19.05 3.15
N ASP A 171 -6.63 -19.28 3.60
CA ASP A 171 -6.16 -18.82 4.93
C ASP A 171 -5.73 -17.34 4.96
N ALA A 172 -5.76 -16.65 3.80
CA ALA A 172 -5.19 -15.32 3.65
C ALA A 172 -5.80 -14.29 4.61
N LEU A 173 -7.14 -14.29 4.79
CA LEU A 173 -7.81 -13.36 5.71
C LEU A 173 -7.36 -13.57 7.16
N LYS A 174 -7.22 -14.82 7.58
CA LYS A 174 -6.71 -15.18 8.92
C LYS A 174 -5.28 -14.67 9.13
N ARG A 175 -4.43 -14.87 8.12
CA ARG A 175 -3.03 -14.41 8.15
C ARG A 175 -2.95 -12.89 8.16
N CYS A 176 -3.80 -12.19 7.38
CA CYS A 176 -3.87 -10.73 7.39
C CYS A 176 -4.27 -10.19 8.76
N GLU A 177 -5.30 -10.76 9.40
CA GLU A 177 -5.72 -10.33 10.73
C GLU A 177 -4.63 -10.60 11.78
N ALA A 178 -4.00 -11.76 11.74
CA ALA A 178 -2.89 -12.09 12.63
C ALA A 178 -1.70 -11.12 12.46
N LEU A 179 -1.34 -10.78 11.21
CA LEU A 179 -0.30 -9.80 10.92
C LEU A 179 -0.67 -8.42 11.47
N GLY A 180 -1.92 -7.99 11.28
CA GLY A 180 -2.39 -6.71 11.81
C GLY A 180 -2.20 -6.57 13.32
N LYS A 181 -2.39 -7.65 14.08
CA LYS A 181 -2.19 -7.68 15.54
C LYS A 181 -0.73 -7.50 15.97
N THR A 182 0.23 -7.72 15.07
CA THR A 182 1.68 -7.67 15.38
C THR A 182 2.37 -6.41 14.88
N LEU A 183 1.66 -5.52 14.23
CA LEU A 183 2.20 -4.26 13.68
C LEU A 183 2.48 -3.16 14.75
#